data_1e7ef6e55793e8076b5dae08022e6782
#
_entry.id   1e7ef6e55793e8076b5dae08022e6782
#
_cell.length_a   1.000
_cell.length_b   1.000
_cell.length_c   1.000
_cell.angle_alpha   90.00
_cell.angle_beta   90.00
_cell.angle_gamma   90.00
#
_symmetry.space_group_name_H-M   'P 1'
#
loop_
_entity.id
_entity.type
_entity.pdbx_description
1 polymer ?
#
loop_
_entity_poly.entity_id
_entity_poly.type
_entity_poly.pdbx_seq_one_letter_code
_entity_poly.pdbx_strand_id
1 'polypeptide(L)'
;GYLFIEEYRPPGFDGAPGETGFRVQPLDKTCRELNRKYVMPLGYAINNLLITNWDNQNYTELDFYDLYEKMYHMKYGKQVSYEANFGGAEYEVPEDEFEEVLQTYLPFDSTEIEKGTFYNCDDKTFRYRPRGLYDCEFPYEPYPEVISYEKLHDGTLKLTIEAVWEIRMLDKAITSELIIKPMKDGSFQYLSNKVIKSDQNANAGWYMPRLTEEEWKANYSNN
;
A
#
# COMPACT_ATOMS: atom_id res chain seq x y z
N GLY A 1 24.32 14.45 -7.05
CA GLY A 1 23.54 15.56 -7.62
C GLY A 1 22.07 15.40 -7.33
N TYR A 2 21.31 16.48 -7.49
CA TYR A 2 19.88 16.53 -7.17
C TYR A 2 19.09 17.20 -8.29
N LEU A 3 17.83 16.78 -8.43
CA LEU A 3 16.84 17.41 -9.30
C LEU A 3 15.98 18.36 -8.46
N PHE A 4 15.84 19.60 -8.90
CA PHE A 4 14.89 20.53 -8.32
C PHE A 4 13.53 20.32 -8.97
N ILE A 5 12.51 20.14 -8.16
CA ILE A 5 11.12 20.05 -8.60
C ILE A 5 10.28 21.09 -7.86
N GLU A 6 9.30 21.63 -8.56
CA GLU A 6 8.28 22.47 -7.94
C GLU A 6 7.18 21.57 -7.39
N GLU A 7 6.84 21.75 -6.12
CA GLU A 7 5.81 20.99 -5.44
C GLU A 7 4.78 21.95 -4.87
N TYR A 8 3.52 21.61 -5.09
CA TYR A 8 2.41 22.25 -4.40
C TYR A 8 2.13 21.48 -3.09
N ARG A 9 2.16 22.20 -1.98
CA ARG A 9 1.75 21.69 -0.68
C ARG A 9 0.32 22.13 -0.42
N PRO A 10 -0.63 21.18 -0.30
CA PRO A 10 -2.03 21.52 -0.06
C PRO A 10 -2.22 22.17 1.31
N PRO A 11 -3.34 22.87 1.54
CA PRO A 11 -3.70 23.40 2.85
C PRO A 11 -3.69 22.30 3.91
N GLY A 12 -3.13 22.61 5.08
CA GLY A 12 -3.14 21.71 6.22
C GLY A 12 -4.55 21.55 6.82
N PHE A 13 -4.79 20.46 7.53
CA PHE A 13 -6.04 20.24 8.27
C PHE A 13 -6.29 21.25 9.40
N ASP A 14 -5.21 21.89 9.86
CA ASP A 14 -5.25 22.97 10.85
C ASP A 14 -5.66 24.32 10.25
N GLY A 15 -6.00 24.34 8.96
CA GLY A 15 -6.35 25.56 8.22
C GLY A 15 -5.14 26.34 7.74
N ALA A 16 -3.92 25.81 7.83
CA ALA A 16 -2.75 26.43 7.23
C ALA A 16 -2.94 26.56 5.71
N PRO A 17 -2.61 27.73 5.10
CA PRO A 17 -2.73 27.91 3.67
C PRO A 17 -1.81 26.94 2.91
N GLY A 18 -2.25 26.50 1.74
CA GLY A 18 -1.40 25.79 0.79
C GLY A 18 -0.29 26.68 0.27
N GLU A 19 0.85 26.10 -0.06
CA GLU A 19 2.00 26.80 -0.61
C GLU A 19 2.65 26.01 -1.75
N THR A 20 3.31 26.72 -2.64
CA THR A 20 4.18 26.12 -3.66
C THR A 20 5.62 26.21 -3.17
N GLY A 21 6.30 25.09 -3.17
CA GLY A 21 7.70 25.01 -2.77
C GLY A 21 8.54 24.26 -3.80
N PHE A 22 9.82 24.22 -3.55
CA PHE A 22 10.76 23.42 -4.33
C PHE A 22 11.33 22.29 -3.47
N ARG A 23 11.36 21.10 -4.03
CA ARG A 23 12.00 19.95 -3.44
C ARG A 23 13.21 19.53 -4.25
N VAL A 24 14.20 19.03 -3.55
CA VAL A 24 15.42 18.49 -4.16
C VAL A 24 15.34 16.97 -4.12
N GLN A 25 15.28 16.33 -5.29
CA GLN A 25 15.31 14.88 -5.43
C GLN A 25 16.69 14.38 -5.84
N PRO A 26 17.06 13.13 -5.49
CA PRO A 26 18.26 12.50 -6.02
C PRO A 26 18.23 12.48 -7.56
N LEU A 27 19.36 12.83 -8.19
CA LEU A 27 19.49 12.78 -9.66
C LEU A 27 19.68 11.38 -10.22
N ASP A 28 19.76 10.35 -9.40
CA ASP A 28 19.90 8.98 -9.88
C ASP A 28 18.68 8.57 -10.72
N LYS A 29 18.91 8.49 -12.02
CA LYS A 29 17.87 8.15 -12.99
C LYS A 29 17.32 6.75 -12.73
N THR A 30 18.16 5.82 -12.33
CA THR A 30 17.76 4.43 -12.05
C THR A 30 16.82 4.37 -10.86
N CYS A 31 17.13 5.08 -9.76
CA CYS A 31 16.22 5.17 -8.63
C CYS A 31 14.84 5.69 -9.04
N ARG A 32 14.77 6.75 -9.87
CA ARG A 32 13.49 7.29 -10.35
C ARG A 32 12.74 6.31 -11.27
N GLU A 33 13.46 5.54 -12.10
CA GLU A 33 12.84 4.51 -12.95
C GLU A 33 12.31 3.34 -12.13
N LEU A 34 13.06 2.88 -11.13
CA LEU A 34 12.64 1.83 -10.21
C LEU A 34 11.42 2.28 -9.37
N ASN A 35 11.45 3.52 -8.90
CA ASN A 35 10.33 4.12 -8.18
C ASN A 35 9.05 4.09 -9.02
N ARG A 36 9.10 4.63 -10.25
CA ARG A 36 7.95 4.66 -11.16
C ARG A 36 7.42 3.26 -11.49
N LYS A 37 8.31 2.30 -11.67
CA LYS A 37 7.93 0.94 -12.08
C LYS A 37 7.33 0.13 -10.94
N TYR A 38 7.94 0.17 -9.77
CA TYR A 38 7.67 -0.80 -8.72
C TYR A 38 6.96 -0.23 -7.50
N VAL A 39 7.16 1.05 -7.20
CA VAL A 39 6.74 1.61 -5.91
C VAL A 39 5.58 2.59 -6.05
N MET A 40 5.64 3.52 -7.00
CA MET A 40 4.57 4.49 -7.22
C MET A 40 3.20 3.87 -7.52
N PRO A 41 3.07 2.76 -8.29
CA PRO A 41 1.77 2.14 -8.52
C PRO A 41 1.13 1.61 -7.23
N LEU A 42 1.95 1.13 -6.29
CA LEU A 42 1.52 0.71 -4.96
C LEU A 42 1.22 1.94 -4.09
N GLY A 43 2.20 2.82 -3.91
CA GLY A 43 2.09 4.01 -3.06
C GLY A 43 1.80 3.68 -1.60
N TYR A 44 1.31 4.70 -0.87
CA TYR A 44 0.93 4.58 0.54
C TYR A 44 -0.58 4.67 0.77
N ALA A 45 -1.37 4.96 -0.28
CA ALA A 45 -2.81 5.01 -0.20
C ALA A 45 -3.42 3.61 -0.15
N ILE A 46 -4.41 3.42 0.71
CA ILE A 46 -5.24 2.19 0.81
C ILE A 46 -4.42 0.90 0.94
N ASN A 47 -3.28 0.94 1.61
CA ASN A 47 -2.54 -0.28 1.92
C ASN A 47 -1.46 -0.05 2.97
N ASN A 48 -1.07 -1.13 3.64
CA ASN A 48 -0.05 -1.08 4.67
C ASN A 48 1.27 -1.79 4.29
N LEU A 49 1.46 -2.16 3.01
CA LEU A 49 2.60 -2.97 2.59
C LEU A 49 3.95 -2.33 2.90
N LEU A 50 4.10 -1.01 2.64
CA LEU A 50 5.37 -0.30 2.84
C LEU A 50 5.58 0.19 4.29
N ILE A 51 4.56 0.13 5.14
CA ILE A 51 4.62 0.58 6.53
C ILE A 51 4.66 -0.56 7.55
N THR A 52 4.55 -1.81 7.08
CA THR A 52 4.53 -3.02 7.90
C THR A 52 5.79 -3.84 7.64
N ASN A 53 6.33 -4.49 8.69
CA ASN A 53 7.37 -5.51 8.54
C ASN A 53 6.70 -6.82 8.14
N TRP A 54 7.05 -7.34 6.98
CA TRP A 54 6.50 -8.61 6.51
C TRP A 54 7.47 -9.37 5.60
N ASP A 55 7.35 -10.67 5.59
CA ASP A 55 7.98 -11.62 4.69
C ASP A 55 7.08 -12.87 4.53
N ASN A 56 7.56 -13.90 3.85
CA ASN A 56 6.80 -15.14 3.64
C ASN A 56 6.51 -15.95 4.91
N GLN A 57 7.05 -15.58 6.07
CA GLN A 57 6.78 -16.23 7.36
C GLN A 57 5.99 -15.33 8.31
N ASN A 58 6.10 -14.00 8.14
CA ASN A 58 5.53 -12.99 9.03
C ASN A 58 4.72 -11.99 8.20
N TYR A 59 3.48 -12.33 7.86
CA TYR A 59 2.61 -11.54 6.98
C TYR A 59 1.24 -11.22 7.59
N THR A 60 0.97 -11.68 8.80
CA THR A 60 -0.36 -11.58 9.43
C THR A 60 -0.83 -10.16 9.72
N GLU A 61 0.09 -9.19 9.69
CA GLU A 61 -0.25 -7.76 9.83
C GLU A 61 -0.61 -7.09 8.49
N LEU A 62 -0.42 -7.78 7.35
CA LEU A 62 -0.83 -7.26 6.05
C LEU A 62 -2.36 -7.29 5.93
N ASP A 63 -2.93 -6.20 5.45
CA ASP A 63 -4.35 -6.15 5.08
C ASP A 63 -4.53 -6.63 3.64
N PHE A 64 -4.88 -7.90 3.47
CA PHE A 64 -5.07 -8.48 2.13
C PHE A 64 -6.25 -7.87 1.37
N TYR A 65 -7.24 -7.30 2.03
CA TYR A 65 -8.35 -6.63 1.35
C TYR A 65 -7.93 -5.28 0.78
N ASP A 66 -7.13 -4.51 1.50
CA ASP A 66 -6.54 -3.28 0.99
C ASP A 66 -5.59 -3.57 -0.18
N LEU A 67 -4.77 -4.61 -0.02
CA LEU A 67 -3.85 -5.05 -1.07
C LEU A 67 -4.58 -5.56 -2.31
N TYR A 68 -5.70 -6.28 -2.14
CA TYR A 68 -6.55 -6.69 -3.24
C TYR A 68 -7.07 -5.50 -4.05
N GLU A 69 -7.66 -4.49 -3.41
CA GLU A 69 -8.13 -3.28 -4.08
C GLU A 69 -7.00 -2.59 -4.87
N LYS A 70 -5.86 -2.41 -4.20
CA LYS A 70 -4.71 -1.73 -4.80
C LYS A 70 -4.12 -2.50 -5.96
N MET A 71 -3.90 -3.79 -5.80
CA MET A 71 -3.30 -4.66 -6.80
C MET A 71 -4.27 -4.98 -7.94
N TYR A 72 -5.59 -4.98 -7.71
CA TYR A 72 -6.60 -5.04 -8.75
C TYR A 72 -6.46 -3.85 -9.71
N HIS A 73 -6.34 -2.62 -9.14
CA HIS A 73 -6.08 -1.44 -9.94
C HIS A 73 -4.76 -1.52 -10.71
N MET A 74 -3.69 -1.98 -10.07
CA MET A 74 -2.39 -2.17 -10.72
C MET A 74 -2.45 -3.16 -11.89
N LYS A 75 -3.24 -4.22 -11.76
CA LYS A 75 -3.35 -5.30 -12.75
C LYS A 75 -4.25 -4.93 -13.92
N TYR A 76 -5.40 -4.32 -13.63
CA TYR A 76 -6.47 -4.10 -14.63
C TYR A 76 -6.66 -2.64 -15.04
N GLY A 77 -6.01 -1.69 -14.37
CA GLY A 77 -6.15 -0.26 -14.64
C GLY A 77 -7.53 0.32 -14.28
N LYS A 78 -8.31 -0.39 -13.47
CA LYS A 78 -9.66 0.00 -13.01
C LYS A 78 -9.86 -0.38 -11.55
N GLN A 79 -10.82 0.26 -10.89
CA GLN A 79 -11.21 -0.10 -9.52
C GLN A 79 -11.99 -1.42 -9.50
N VAL A 80 -12.03 -2.07 -8.33
CA VAL A 80 -12.91 -3.21 -8.07
C VAL A 80 -14.37 -2.82 -8.29
N SER A 81 -15.21 -3.78 -8.71
CA SER A 81 -16.63 -3.52 -9.00
C SER A 81 -17.51 -3.49 -7.74
N TYR A 82 -16.93 -3.65 -6.57
CA TYR A 82 -17.63 -3.77 -5.28
C TYR A 82 -17.67 -2.41 -4.60
N GLU A 83 -18.78 -1.68 -4.75
CA GLU A 83 -18.88 -0.29 -4.30
C GLU A 83 -19.32 -0.21 -2.82
N ALA A 84 -18.71 0.73 -2.10
CA ALA A 84 -19.14 1.07 -0.75
C ALA A 84 -20.52 1.76 -0.76
N ASN A 85 -21.27 1.61 0.33
CA ASN A 85 -22.50 2.37 0.55
C ASN A 85 -22.60 2.85 2.01
N PHE A 86 -23.54 3.74 2.27
CA PHE A 86 -23.72 4.32 3.61
C PHE A 86 -24.26 3.32 4.64
N GLY A 87 -24.85 2.21 4.20
CA GLY A 87 -25.42 1.18 5.08
C GLY A 87 -24.43 0.07 5.45
N GLY A 88 -23.21 0.11 4.92
CA GLY A 88 -22.23 -0.96 5.06
C GLY A 88 -22.45 -2.06 4.00
N ALA A 89 -21.69 -2.01 2.92
CA ALA A 89 -21.74 -3.02 1.87
C ALA A 89 -20.88 -4.24 2.25
N GLU A 90 -21.37 -5.42 1.93
CA GLU A 90 -20.64 -6.68 2.05
C GLU A 90 -20.86 -7.52 0.79
N TYR A 91 -19.81 -8.11 0.27
CA TYR A 91 -19.80 -8.87 -0.97
C TYR A 91 -19.08 -10.20 -0.78
N GLU A 92 -19.46 -11.17 -1.62
CA GLU A 92 -18.77 -12.44 -1.76
C GLU A 92 -17.93 -12.39 -3.04
N VAL A 93 -16.61 -12.21 -2.90
CA VAL A 93 -15.68 -12.17 -4.04
C VAL A 93 -15.23 -13.60 -4.37
N PRO A 94 -15.33 -14.05 -5.64
CA PRO A 94 -14.86 -15.37 -6.04
C PRO A 94 -13.39 -15.61 -5.69
N GLU A 95 -13.06 -16.81 -5.24
CA GLU A 95 -11.74 -17.27 -4.84
C GLU A 95 -10.70 -16.98 -5.94
N ASP A 96 -11.02 -17.37 -7.17
CA ASP A 96 -10.13 -17.21 -8.31
C ASP A 96 -9.84 -15.74 -8.64
N GLU A 97 -10.80 -14.84 -8.49
CA GLU A 97 -10.58 -13.41 -8.70
C GLU A 97 -9.67 -12.82 -7.62
N PHE A 98 -9.96 -13.09 -6.36
CA PHE A 98 -9.24 -12.52 -5.23
C PHE A 98 -7.79 -13.00 -5.18
N GLU A 99 -7.59 -14.31 -5.30
CA GLU A 99 -6.26 -14.92 -5.24
C GLU A 99 -5.41 -14.59 -6.46
N GLU A 100 -5.98 -14.61 -7.68
CA GLU A 100 -5.24 -14.27 -8.89
C GLU A 100 -4.64 -12.86 -8.80
N VAL A 101 -5.37 -11.91 -8.24
CA VAL A 101 -4.87 -10.54 -8.06
C VAL A 101 -3.71 -10.49 -7.07
N LEU A 102 -3.88 -11.07 -5.89
CA LEU A 102 -2.85 -11.06 -4.85
C LEU A 102 -1.60 -11.84 -5.27
N GLN A 103 -1.76 -13.05 -5.81
CA GLN A 103 -0.66 -13.93 -6.23
C GLN A 103 0.11 -13.39 -7.44
N THR A 104 -0.49 -12.48 -8.22
CA THR A 104 0.25 -11.76 -9.26
C THR A 104 1.41 -10.95 -8.67
N TYR A 105 1.22 -10.34 -7.51
CA TYR A 105 2.19 -9.40 -6.91
C TYR A 105 2.81 -9.86 -5.60
N LEU A 106 2.26 -10.88 -4.95
CA LEU A 106 2.70 -11.39 -3.64
C LEU A 106 3.06 -12.88 -3.73
N PRO A 107 4.00 -13.37 -2.91
CA PRO A 107 4.45 -14.76 -2.94
C PRO A 107 3.62 -15.69 -2.05
N PHE A 108 2.36 -15.34 -1.76
CA PHE A 108 1.50 -16.11 -0.86
C PHE A 108 0.65 -17.13 -1.62
N ASP A 109 0.52 -18.33 -1.06
CA ASP A 109 -0.40 -19.34 -1.57
C ASP A 109 -1.84 -19.13 -1.02
N SER A 110 -2.79 -19.91 -1.54
CA SER A 110 -4.19 -19.84 -1.12
C SER A 110 -4.35 -20.01 0.40
N THR A 111 -3.64 -20.97 1.01
CA THR A 111 -3.72 -21.23 2.46
C THR A 111 -3.24 -20.03 3.28
N GLU A 112 -2.24 -19.31 2.80
CA GLU A 112 -1.71 -18.12 3.47
C GLU A 112 -2.67 -16.95 3.36
N ILE A 113 -3.30 -16.77 2.20
CA ILE A 113 -4.31 -15.73 1.95
C ILE A 113 -5.57 -16.00 2.80
N GLU A 114 -6.07 -17.24 2.81
CA GLU A 114 -7.24 -17.64 3.60
C GLU A 114 -7.07 -17.36 5.09
N LYS A 115 -5.87 -17.60 5.66
CA LYS A 115 -5.59 -17.32 7.08
C LYS A 115 -5.68 -15.85 7.46
N GLY A 116 -5.43 -14.95 6.52
CA GLY A 116 -5.47 -13.49 6.72
C GLY A 116 -6.81 -12.84 6.35
N THR A 117 -7.82 -13.65 5.98
CA THR A 117 -9.09 -13.18 5.43
C THR A 117 -10.29 -13.96 5.95
N PHE A 118 -11.49 -13.57 5.56
CA PHE A 118 -12.71 -14.33 5.83
C PHE A 118 -13.08 -15.13 4.59
N TYR A 119 -12.57 -16.35 4.53
CA TYR A 119 -12.82 -17.29 3.44
C TYR A 119 -13.97 -18.24 3.76
N ASN A 120 -14.90 -18.41 2.81
CA ASN A 120 -15.98 -19.38 2.85
C ASN A 120 -15.66 -20.56 1.91
N CYS A 121 -15.26 -21.69 2.49
CA CYS A 121 -14.85 -22.87 1.73
C CYS A 121 -16.02 -23.58 1.01
N ASP A 122 -17.26 -23.40 1.47
CA ASP A 122 -18.43 -24.04 0.85
C ASP A 122 -18.80 -23.36 -0.47
N ASP A 123 -18.73 -22.02 -0.50
CA ASP A 123 -19.07 -21.21 -1.67
C ASP A 123 -17.86 -20.78 -2.48
N LYS A 124 -16.64 -21.02 -1.96
CA LYS A 124 -15.36 -20.58 -2.54
C LYS A 124 -15.32 -19.08 -2.79
N THR A 125 -15.56 -18.33 -1.74
CA THR A 125 -15.59 -16.87 -1.78
C THR A 125 -14.87 -16.25 -0.60
N PHE A 126 -14.39 -15.03 -0.79
CA PHE A 126 -13.88 -14.17 0.25
C PHE A 126 -14.92 -13.12 0.60
N ARG A 127 -15.30 -13.01 1.87
CA ARG A 127 -16.19 -11.96 2.34
C ARG A 127 -15.44 -10.62 2.33
N TYR A 128 -15.87 -9.74 1.45
CA TYR A 128 -15.22 -8.46 1.20
C TYR A 128 -16.13 -7.29 1.60
N ARG A 129 -15.59 -6.35 2.33
CA ARG A 129 -16.25 -5.11 2.72
C ARG A 129 -15.45 -3.93 2.20
N PRO A 130 -15.92 -3.21 1.18
CA PRO A 130 -15.23 -2.00 0.73
C PRO A 130 -15.15 -0.98 1.85
N ARG A 131 -14.09 -0.19 1.88
CA ARG A 131 -13.96 0.90 2.84
C ARG A 131 -15.12 1.87 2.70
N GLY A 132 -15.66 2.30 3.82
CA GLY A 132 -16.85 3.12 3.87
C GLY A 132 -16.65 4.41 4.69
N LEU A 133 -17.73 4.96 5.22
CA LEU A 133 -17.70 6.24 5.93
C LEU A 133 -16.83 6.22 7.20
N TYR A 134 -16.73 5.09 7.88
CA TYR A 134 -16.07 4.98 9.19
C TYR A 134 -14.61 4.48 9.12
N ASP A 135 -14.16 4.05 7.95
CA ASP A 135 -12.78 3.65 7.68
C ASP A 135 -12.24 4.23 6.37
N CYS A 136 -12.79 5.38 5.96
CA CYS A 136 -12.27 6.11 4.81
C CYS A 136 -10.86 6.60 5.08
N GLU A 137 -10.05 6.59 4.02
CA GLU A 137 -8.68 7.07 4.12
C GLU A 137 -8.57 8.55 4.43
N PHE A 138 -7.45 8.87 5.04
CA PHE A 138 -7.04 10.25 5.23
C PHE A 138 -6.50 10.77 3.89
N PRO A 139 -7.02 11.88 3.35
CA PRO A 139 -6.40 12.50 2.19
C PRO A 139 -4.99 12.99 2.57
N TYR A 140 -4.10 13.08 1.57
CA TYR A 140 -2.72 13.55 1.71
C TYR A 140 -1.76 12.53 2.36
N GLU A 141 -1.80 11.30 1.89
CA GLU A 141 -0.77 10.31 2.15
C GLU A 141 0.60 10.76 1.60
N PRO A 142 1.71 10.26 2.15
CA PRO A 142 3.02 10.51 1.57
C PRO A 142 3.16 9.86 0.19
N TYR A 143 4.06 10.38 -0.61
CA TYR A 143 4.48 9.67 -1.81
C TYR A 143 5.80 8.93 -1.58
N PRO A 144 6.00 7.79 -2.26
CA PRO A 144 7.21 7.02 -2.09
C PRO A 144 8.35 7.56 -2.96
N GLU A 145 9.56 7.50 -2.43
CA GLU A 145 10.76 7.84 -3.15
C GLU A 145 11.84 6.77 -2.96
N VAL A 146 12.26 6.12 -4.04
CA VAL A 146 13.41 5.21 -4.02
C VAL A 146 14.69 6.04 -3.98
N ILE A 147 15.44 5.93 -2.89
CA ILE A 147 16.69 6.68 -2.69
C ILE A 147 17.94 5.86 -2.98
N SER A 148 17.86 4.54 -2.90
CA SER A 148 18.94 3.62 -3.26
C SER A 148 18.40 2.25 -3.67
N TYR A 149 19.23 1.48 -4.35
CA TYR A 149 18.92 0.11 -4.74
C TYR A 149 20.14 -0.78 -4.72
N GLU A 150 19.92 -2.07 -4.52
CA GLU A 150 20.94 -3.11 -4.57
C GLU A 150 20.40 -4.32 -5.36
N LYS A 151 21.20 -4.84 -6.29
CA LYS A 151 20.91 -6.13 -6.95
C LYS A 151 21.49 -7.25 -6.11
N LEU A 152 20.66 -8.15 -5.66
CA LEU A 152 21.07 -9.30 -4.87
C LEU A 152 21.52 -10.47 -5.76
N HIS A 153 22.25 -11.42 -5.17
CA HIS A 153 22.86 -12.54 -5.93
C HIS A 153 21.84 -13.49 -6.56
N ASP A 154 20.63 -13.54 -6.02
CA ASP A 154 19.51 -14.34 -6.53
C ASP A 154 18.69 -13.65 -7.63
N GLY A 155 19.12 -12.47 -8.04
CA GLY A 155 18.47 -11.67 -9.07
C GLY A 155 17.32 -10.78 -8.57
N THR A 156 17.06 -10.78 -7.27
CA THR A 156 16.11 -9.85 -6.66
C THR A 156 16.71 -8.44 -6.51
N LEU A 157 15.85 -7.46 -6.28
CA LEU A 157 16.22 -6.07 -6.02
C LEU A 157 15.80 -5.69 -4.60
N LYS A 158 16.73 -5.10 -3.86
CA LYS A 158 16.43 -4.41 -2.62
C LYS A 158 16.35 -2.92 -2.92
N LEU A 159 15.22 -2.30 -2.59
CA LEU A 159 14.98 -0.86 -2.74
C LEU A 159 14.88 -0.22 -1.37
N THR A 160 15.64 0.85 -1.13
CA THR A 160 15.42 1.70 0.05
C THR A 160 14.46 2.81 -0.36
N ILE A 161 13.35 2.91 0.36
CA ILE A 161 12.24 3.80 0.06
C ILE A 161 12.03 4.75 1.23
N GLU A 162 11.90 6.03 0.93
CA GLU A 162 11.49 7.06 1.89
C GLU A 162 10.07 7.52 1.59
N ALA A 163 9.25 7.65 2.64
CA ALA A 163 7.93 8.25 2.59
C ALA A 163 8.06 9.77 2.73
N VAL A 164 7.76 10.50 1.67
CA VAL A 164 7.77 11.97 1.70
C VAL A 164 6.38 12.47 2.03
N TRP A 165 6.21 12.99 3.22
CA TRP A 165 4.92 13.46 3.73
C TRP A 165 4.88 14.99 3.77
N GLU A 166 4.48 15.58 2.65
CA GLU A 166 4.54 17.03 2.42
C GLU A 166 3.74 17.82 3.44
N ILE A 167 2.51 17.40 3.73
CA ILE A 167 1.63 18.09 4.68
C ILE A 167 2.25 18.21 6.08
N ARG A 168 3.16 17.31 6.44
CA ARG A 168 3.90 17.32 7.69
C ARG A 168 5.33 17.86 7.54
N MET A 169 5.72 18.26 6.34
CA MET A 169 7.07 18.73 6.02
C MET A 169 8.15 17.68 6.36
N LEU A 170 7.87 16.38 6.16
CA LEU A 170 8.75 15.28 6.48
C LEU A 170 9.24 14.60 5.21
N ASP A 171 10.56 14.63 4.96
CA ASP A 171 11.17 13.96 3.81
C ASP A 171 11.31 12.44 4.04
N LYS A 172 11.29 12.00 5.30
CA LYS A 172 11.57 10.62 5.73
C LYS A 172 10.59 10.19 6.82
N ALA A 173 9.29 10.40 6.57
CA ALA A 173 8.27 10.02 7.54
C ALA A 173 8.37 8.53 7.92
N ILE A 174 8.67 7.68 6.95
CA ILE A 174 9.05 6.28 7.14
C ILE A 174 10.14 5.95 6.13
N THR A 175 11.14 5.16 6.55
CA THR A 175 12.10 4.54 5.64
C THR A 175 11.89 3.04 5.68
N SER A 176 11.86 2.38 4.51
CA SER A 176 11.72 0.94 4.41
C SER A 176 12.64 0.33 3.36
N GLU A 177 12.95 -0.95 3.53
CA GLU A 177 13.66 -1.79 2.56
C GLU A 177 12.68 -2.80 1.97
N LEU A 178 12.36 -2.62 0.69
CA LEU A 178 11.47 -3.49 -0.07
C LEU A 178 12.30 -4.44 -0.94
N ILE A 179 12.02 -5.74 -0.84
CA ILE A 179 12.59 -6.74 -1.74
C ILE A 179 11.60 -7.06 -2.84
N ILE A 180 12.07 -6.99 -4.08
CA ILE A 180 11.29 -7.23 -5.29
C ILE A 180 11.96 -8.31 -6.14
N LYS A 181 11.17 -9.19 -6.72
CA LYS A 181 11.61 -10.17 -7.70
C LYS A 181 11.12 -9.78 -9.10
N PRO A 182 11.97 -9.14 -9.92
CA PRO A 182 11.65 -8.92 -11.33
C PRO A 182 11.61 -10.24 -12.10
N MET A 183 10.67 -10.39 -13.03
CA MET A 183 10.54 -11.56 -13.88
C MET A 183 10.94 -11.25 -15.32
N LYS A 184 11.24 -12.28 -16.11
CA LYS A 184 11.72 -12.14 -17.50
C LYS A 184 10.67 -11.54 -18.45
N ASP A 185 9.40 -11.73 -18.15
CA ASP A 185 8.27 -11.20 -18.93
C ASP A 185 7.93 -9.73 -18.59
N GLY A 186 8.69 -9.14 -17.65
CA GLY A 186 8.49 -7.76 -17.19
C GLY A 186 7.57 -7.62 -15.99
N SER A 187 6.89 -8.68 -15.55
CA SER A 187 6.16 -8.75 -14.29
C SER A 187 7.10 -8.75 -13.09
N PHE A 188 6.55 -8.65 -11.90
CA PHE A 188 7.34 -8.67 -10.66
C PHE A 188 6.47 -9.07 -9.47
N GLN A 189 7.13 -9.50 -8.41
CA GLN A 189 6.49 -9.72 -7.10
C GLN A 189 7.23 -8.97 -6.01
N TYR A 190 6.48 -8.47 -5.05
CA TYR A 190 7.00 -8.01 -3.76
C TYR A 190 7.25 -9.25 -2.88
N LEU A 191 8.43 -9.35 -2.27
CA LEU A 191 8.80 -10.52 -1.49
C LEU A 191 8.85 -10.25 0.02
N SER A 192 9.20 -9.05 0.41
CA SER A 192 9.26 -8.62 1.82
C SER A 192 9.40 -7.12 1.93
N ASN A 193 9.03 -6.58 3.07
CA ASN A 193 9.31 -5.21 3.46
C ASN A 193 9.80 -5.14 4.90
N LYS A 194 10.79 -4.30 5.14
CA LYS A 194 11.33 -4.03 6.47
C LYS A 194 11.35 -2.54 6.73
N VAL A 195 10.62 -2.11 7.74
CA VAL A 195 10.66 -0.72 8.21
C VAL A 195 11.94 -0.50 8.99
N ILE A 196 12.71 0.51 8.58
CA ILE A 196 13.95 0.89 9.23
C ILE A 196 13.61 1.88 10.35
N LYS A 197 13.89 1.48 11.58
CA LYS A 197 13.67 2.35 12.74
C LYS A 197 14.61 3.53 12.71
N SER A 198 14.07 4.74 12.86
CA SER A 198 14.82 5.97 13.02
C SER A 198 14.07 6.92 13.97
N ASP A 199 14.79 7.86 14.56
CA ASP A 199 14.18 8.90 15.41
C ASP A 199 13.29 9.87 14.63
N GLN A 200 13.36 9.82 13.29
CA GLN A 200 12.57 10.66 12.39
C GLN A 200 11.30 9.97 11.90
N ASN A 201 11.12 8.67 12.19
CA ASN A 201 9.91 7.97 11.78
C ASN A 201 8.68 8.58 12.44
N ALA A 202 7.75 9.02 11.62
CA ALA A 202 6.44 9.41 12.07
C ALA A 202 5.55 8.17 12.26
N ASN A 203 4.51 8.30 13.09
CA ASN A 203 3.41 7.35 13.02
C ASN A 203 2.76 7.46 11.64
N ALA A 204 2.40 6.33 11.03
CA ALA A 204 1.73 6.27 9.74
C ALA A 204 0.26 6.74 9.84
N GLY A 205 0.06 7.97 10.31
CA GLY A 205 -1.26 8.55 10.58
C GLY A 205 -2.09 8.83 9.32
N TRP A 206 -1.53 8.61 8.13
CA TRP A 206 -2.27 8.62 6.86
C TRP A 206 -2.99 7.29 6.59
N TYR A 207 -2.54 6.19 7.19
CA TYR A 207 -3.17 4.89 7.04
C TYR A 207 -4.16 4.64 8.17
N MET A 208 -5.39 4.34 7.82
CA MET A 208 -6.42 3.90 8.73
C MET A 208 -6.63 2.39 8.54
N PRO A 209 -6.44 1.56 9.58
CA PRO A 209 -6.78 0.15 9.51
C PRO A 209 -8.27 -0.04 9.17
N ARG A 210 -8.61 -1.13 8.50
CA ARG A 210 -10.01 -1.51 8.29
C ARG A 210 -10.71 -1.76 9.62
N LEU A 211 -12.02 -1.52 9.63
CA LEU A 211 -12.83 -1.85 10.81
C LEU A 211 -12.74 -3.34 11.12
N THR A 212 -12.54 -3.63 12.38
CA THR A 212 -12.72 -4.99 12.89
C THR A 212 -14.19 -5.44 12.73
N GLU A 213 -14.45 -6.72 12.85
CA GLU A 213 -15.81 -7.29 12.82
C GLU A 213 -16.75 -6.61 13.84
N GLU A 214 -16.25 -6.35 15.04
CA GLU A 214 -17.01 -5.69 16.12
C GLU A 214 -17.30 -4.23 15.79
N GLU A 215 -16.32 -3.49 15.34
CA GLU A 215 -16.47 -2.09 14.94
C GLU A 215 -17.41 -1.96 13.73
N TRP A 216 -17.29 -2.85 12.75
CA TRP A 216 -18.17 -2.85 11.59
C TRP A 216 -19.63 -3.06 12.00
N LYS A 217 -19.90 -4.06 12.84
CA LYS A 217 -21.25 -4.32 13.37
C LYS A 217 -21.76 -3.14 14.18
N ALA A 218 -20.92 -2.53 15.01
CA ALA A 218 -21.32 -1.38 15.81
C ALA A 218 -21.74 -0.17 14.97
N ASN A 219 -21.08 0.04 13.83
CA ASN A 219 -21.32 1.20 12.98
C ASN A 219 -22.41 0.98 11.93
N TYR A 220 -22.60 -0.25 11.43
CA TYR A 220 -23.48 -0.53 10.30
C TYR A 220 -24.70 -1.42 10.63
N SER A 221 -24.67 -2.25 11.68
CA SER A 221 -25.79 -3.14 12.00
C SER A 221 -26.96 -2.48 12.75
N ASN A 222 -26.86 -1.19 13.07
CA ASN A 222 -27.92 -0.45 13.77
C ASN A 222 -28.78 0.42 12.83
N ASN A 223 -28.69 0.22 11.53
CA ASN A 223 -29.52 0.90 10.53
C ASN A 223 -30.55 -0.01 9.90
#